data_8cf48adfef0881bcaedf22ee5013f698
#
_entry.id   8cf48adfef0881bcaedf22ee5013f698
#
_cell.length_a   1.000
_cell.length_b   1.000
_cell.length_c   1.000
_cell.angle_alpha   90.00
_cell.angle_beta   90.00
_cell.angle_gamma   90.00
#
_symmetry.space_group_name_H-M   'P 1'
#
loop_
_entity.id
_entity.type
_entity.pdbx_description
1 polymer ?
#
loop_
_entity_poly.entity_id
_entity_poly.type
_entity_poly.pdbx_seq_one_letter_code
_entity_poly.pdbx_strand_id
1 'polypeptide(L)'
;LEHHGRIVVADAAGNVLYHYGDPYAITFARSAAKPMQAIAVCESGALEAYGVTEQELAVMCASHNGEPAQVALVERILGKAGLDSSYLQCGDAYPISEESKREMLRRGLPPDALHCDCSGKHAGMLLTAKIHGEDLTQYPAPDSPTQQRINEIICHVCGCGMEELFFAVDGLSLIHI
;
A
#
# COMPACT_ATOMS: atom_id res chain seq x y z
N LEU A 1 -29.69 -0.90 -0.50
CA LEU A 1 -28.39 -0.96 -1.18
C LEU A 1 -28.36 -2.23 -2.04
N GLU A 2 -28.05 -2.10 -3.31
CA GLU A 2 -27.85 -3.20 -4.25
C GLU A 2 -26.35 -3.32 -4.50
N HIS A 3 -25.80 -4.52 -4.38
CA HIS A 3 -24.38 -4.79 -4.60
C HIS A 3 -24.22 -5.76 -5.76
N HIS A 4 -23.41 -5.38 -6.72
CA HIS A 4 -22.98 -6.25 -7.81
C HIS A 4 -21.57 -6.76 -7.51
N GLY A 5 -21.39 -8.07 -7.53
CA GLY A 5 -20.12 -8.72 -7.23
C GLY A 5 -19.77 -9.79 -8.26
N ARG A 6 -18.51 -10.15 -8.30
CA ARG A 6 -17.99 -11.29 -9.05
C ARG A 6 -17.20 -12.18 -8.10
N ILE A 7 -17.28 -13.48 -8.31
CA ILE A 7 -16.58 -14.47 -7.50
C ILE A 7 -15.85 -15.39 -8.46
N VAL A 8 -14.60 -15.67 -8.17
CA VAL A 8 -13.78 -16.65 -8.90
C VAL A 8 -13.12 -17.56 -7.89
N VAL A 9 -13.18 -18.86 -8.13
CA VAL A 9 -12.41 -19.87 -7.42
C VAL A 9 -11.51 -20.53 -8.44
N ALA A 10 -10.21 -20.48 -8.21
CA ALA A 10 -9.22 -21.08 -9.09
C ALA A 10 -8.35 -22.08 -8.31
N ASP A 11 -7.77 -23.05 -9.02
CA ASP A 11 -6.73 -23.91 -8.45
C ASP A 11 -5.35 -23.21 -8.46
N ALA A 12 -4.34 -23.89 -7.91
CA ALA A 12 -2.98 -23.36 -7.85
C ALA A 12 -2.30 -23.21 -9.24
N ALA A 13 -2.88 -23.79 -10.29
CA ALA A 13 -2.42 -23.63 -11.65
C ALA A 13 -3.14 -22.50 -12.41
N GLY A 14 -4.07 -21.78 -11.73
CA GLY A 14 -4.86 -20.71 -12.32
C GLY A 14 -6.09 -21.16 -13.09
N ASN A 15 -6.44 -22.45 -13.08
CA ASN A 15 -7.66 -22.92 -13.75
C ASN A 15 -8.89 -22.48 -12.95
N VAL A 16 -9.84 -21.84 -13.62
CA VAL A 16 -11.12 -21.45 -13.00
C VAL A 16 -11.95 -22.69 -12.72
N LEU A 17 -12.19 -22.99 -11.45
CA LEU A 17 -13.00 -24.12 -10.99
C LEU A 17 -14.47 -23.72 -10.81
N TYR A 18 -14.73 -22.50 -10.38
CA TYR A 18 -16.06 -21.94 -10.18
C TYR A 18 -16.03 -20.44 -10.38
N HIS A 19 -17.11 -19.87 -10.90
CA HIS A 19 -17.28 -18.42 -10.96
C HIS A 19 -18.75 -18.00 -10.84
N TYR A 20 -18.94 -16.77 -10.38
CA TYR A 20 -20.19 -16.04 -10.48
C TYR A 20 -19.91 -14.70 -11.15
N GLY A 21 -20.64 -14.42 -12.23
CA GLY A 21 -20.33 -13.30 -13.12
C GLY A 21 -19.15 -13.63 -14.05
N ASP A 22 -18.57 -12.59 -14.68
CA ASP A 22 -17.44 -12.74 -15.58
C ASP A 22 -16.13 -12.92 -14.77
N PRO A 23 -15.44 -14.07 -14.87
CA PRO A 23 -14.20 -14.31 -14.17
C PRO A 23 -13.00 -13.53 -14.70
N TYR A 24 -13.10 -12.99 -15.92
CA TYR A 24 -12.03 -12.23 -16.58
C TYR A 24 -12.31 -10.73 -16.62
N ALA A 25 -13.30 -10.26 -15.87
CA ALA A 25 -13.61 -8.86 -15.83
C ALA A 25 -12.48 -8.06 -15.16
N ILE A 26 -12.05 -7.01 -15.85
CA ILE A 26 -11.05 -6.07 -15.34
C ILE A 26 -11.61 -5.35 -14.12
N THR A 27 -10.83 -5.27 -13.06
CA THR A 27 -11.18 -4.58 -11.82
C THR A 27 -9.94 -4.01 -11.14
N PHE A 28 -10.10 -2.92 -10.40
CA PHE A 28 -9.02 -2.38 -9.59
C PHE A 28 -8.70 -3.30 -8.42
N ALA A 29 -7.45 -3.73 -8.31
CA ALA A 29 -6.98 -4.54 -7.17
C ALA A 29 -7.04 -3.76 -5.84
N ARG A 30 -6.86 -2.43 -5.89
CA ARG A 30 -6.87 -1.54 -4.73
C ARG A 30 -6.01 -2.09 -3.58
N SER A 31 -6.54 -2.14 -2.35
CA SER A 31 -5.79 -2.63 -1.19
C SER A 31 -5.37 -4.10 -1.27
N ALA A 32 -5.97 -4.90 -2.15
CA ALA A 32 -5.51 -6.27 -2.38
C ALA A 32 -4.12 -6.34 -3.05
N ALA A 33 -3.68 -5.26 -3.71
CA ALA A 33 -2.33 -5.17 -4.27
C ALA A 33 -1.23 -4.86 -3.24
N LYS A 34 -1.58 -4.42 -2.02
CA LYS A 34 -0.58 -3.99 -1.02
C LYS A 34 0.45 -5.07 -0.66
N PRO A 35 0.11 -6.36 -0.50
CA PRO A 35 1.12 -7.40 -0.30
C PRO A 35 2.12 -7.50 -1.46
N MET A 36 1.66 -7.37 -2.70
CA MET A 36 2.55 -7.36 -3.88
C MET A 36 3.45 -6.11 -3.88
N GLN A 37 2.92 -4.95 -3.52
CA GLN A 37 3.70 -3.71 -3.35
C GLN A 37 4.76 -3.86 -2.25
N ALA A 38 4.47 -4.59 -1.17
CA ALA A 38 5.41 -4.85 -0.09
C ALA A 38 6.55 -5.81 -0.50
N ILE A 39 6.38 -6.62 -1.55
CA ILE A 39 7.48 -7.42 -2.12
C ILE A 39 8.63 -6.52 -2.58
N ALA A 40 8.32 -5.34 -3.16
CA ALA A 40 9.34 -4.38 -3.54
C ALA A 40 10.21 -3.92 -2.35
N VAL A 41 9.61 -3.78 -1.17
CA VAL A 41 10.34 -3.45 0.06
C VAL A 41 11.26 -4.61 0.47
N CYS A 42 10.76 -5.84 0.38
CA CYS A 42 11.55 -7.05 0.71
C CYS A 42 12.75 -7.20 -0.24
N GLU A 43 12.53 -7.05 -1.55
CA GLU A 43 13.57 -7.24 -2.56
C GLU A 43 14.59 -6.09 -2.61
N SER A 44 14.24 -4.90 -2.13
CA SER A 44 15.16 -3.76 -2.07
C SER A 44 16.28 -3.89 -1.04
N GLY A 45 16.21 -4.88 -0.13
CA GLY A 45 17.12 -4.98 1.01
C GLY A 45 16.81 -4.00 2.15
N ALA A 46 15.71 -3.25 2.05
CA ALA A 46 15.33 -2.25 3.06
C ALA A 46 14.98 -2.89 4.41
N LEU A 47 14.49 -4.14 4.41
CA LEU A 47 14.14 -4.84 5.66
C LEU A 47 15.38 -5.01 6.54
N GLU A 48 16.46 -5.51 5.99
CA GLU A 48 17.72 -5.72 6.70
C GLU A 48 18.42 -4.40 7.02
N ALA A 49 18.48 -3.48 6.04
CA ALA A 49 19.21 -2.22 6.19
C ALA A 49 18.62 -1.33 7.29
N TYR A 50 17.30 -1.32 7.43
CA TYR A 50 16.61 -0.52 8.45
C TYR A 50 16.11 -1.35 9.64
N GLY A 51 16.37 -2.66 9.68
CA GLY A 51 15.94 -3.54 10.76
C GLY A 51 14.41 -3.57 10.91
N VAL A 52 13.68 -3.67 9.79
CA VAL A 52 12.21 -3.74 9.76
C VAL A 52 11.75 -5.05 10.39
N THR A 53 10.82 -4.97 11.33
CA THR A 53 10.23 -6.15 11.98
C THR A 53 9.07 -6.72 11.19
N GLU A 54 8.67 -7.97 11.47
CA GLU A 54 7.49 -8.60 10.86
C GLU A 54 6.21 -7.80 11.08
N GLN A 55 6.04 -7.19 12.25
CA GLN A 55 4.87 -6.34 12.56
C GLN A 55 4.86 -5.06 11.71
N GLU A 56 6.02 -4.46 11.49
CA GLU A 56 6.17 -3.30 10.63
C GLU A 56 5.94 -3.67 9.15
N LEU A 57 6.42 -4.81 8.70
CA LEU A 57 6.12 -5.32 7.36
C LEU A 57 4.63 -5.61 7.20
N ALA A 58 3.98 -6.19 8.21
CA ALA A 58 2.55 -6.47 8.17
C ALA A 58 1.70 -5.21 7.97
N VAL A 59 2.06 -4.07 8.60
CA VAL A 59 1.31 -2.82 8.39
C VAL A 59 1.53 -2.23 7.00
N MET A 60 2.64 -2.56 6.33
CA MET A 60 2.86 -2.16 4.92
C MET A 60 1.97 -2.96 3.96
N CYS A 61 1.61 -4.19 4.31
CA CYS A 61 0.84 -5.10 3.47
C CYS A 61 -0.69 -4.87 3.50
N ALA A 62 -1.19 -3.97 4.34
CA ALA A 62 -2.63 -3.83 4.56
C ALA A 62 -3.08 -2.37 4.70
N SER A 63 -4.39 -2.15 4.55
CA SER A 63 -5.02 -0.95 5.09
C SER A 63 -5.18 -1.11 6.59
N HIS A 64 -4.87 -0.08 7.35
CA HIS A 64 -5.02 -0.10 8.79
C HIS A 64 -6.10 0.88 9.27
N ASN A 65 -6.59 0.68 10.48
CA ASN A 65 -7.69 1.46 11.03
C ASN A 65 -7.25 2.81 11.65
N GLY A 66 -5.95 3.12 11.66
CA GLY A 66 -5.41 4.30 12.32
C GLY A 66 -5.46 4.21 13.84
N GLU A 67 -5.37 3.00 14.39
CA GLU A 67 -5.27 2.80 15.83
C GLU A 67 -3.89 3.18 16.36
N PRO A 68 -3.73 3.58 17.62
CA PRO A 68 -2.46 4.07 18.14
C PRO A 68 -1.28 3.11 17.94
N ALA A 69 -1.52 1.80 18.04
CA ALA A 69 -0.49 0.80 17.82
C ALA A 69 -0.02 0.75 16.36
N GLN A 70 -0.94 0.93 15.41
CA GLN A 70 -0.65 0.93 13.97
C GLN A 70 0.09 2.22 13.56
N VAL A 71 -0.38 3.36 14.06
CA VAL A 71 0.29 4.67 13.87
C VAL A 71 1.72 4.63 14.41
N ALA A 72 1.94 4.10 15.62
CA ALA A 72 3.26 3.95 16.20
C ALA A 72 4.18 3.02 15.38
N LEU A 73 3.63 2.01 14.68
CA LEU A 73 4.41 1.19 13.73
C LEU A 73 4.90 2.04 12.55
N VAL A 74 4.01 2.83 11.94
CA VAL A 74 4.36 3.70 10.80
C VAL A 74 5.41 4.73 11.21
N GLU A 75 5.26 5.39 12.36
CA GLU A 75 6.26 6.33 12.88
C GLU A 75 7.63 5.67 13.09
N ARG A 76 7.65 4.44 13.64
CA ARG A 76 8.91 3.69 13.82
C ARG A 76 9.57 3.33 12.49
N ILE A 77 8.77 2.91 11.49
CA ILE A 77 9.30 2.60 10.14
C ILE A 77 10.00 3.84 9.58
N LEU A 78 9.32 4.98 9.58
CA LEU A 78 9.89 6.24 9.09
C LEU A 78 11.15 6.63 9.87
N GLY A 79 11.07 6.59 11.20
CA GLY A 79 12.19 6.96 12.10
C GLY A 79 13.44 6.09 11.89
N LYS A 80 13.30 4.80 11.61
CA LYS A 80 14.42 3.90 11.28
C LYS A 80 15.19 4.34 10.03
N ALA A 81 14.49 4.96 9.09
CA ALA A 81 15.10 5.55 7.90
C ALA A 81 15.52 7.02 8.08
N GLY A 82 15.36 7.59 9.27
CA GLY A 82 15.61 9.03 9.51
C GLY A 82 14.63 9.93 8.75
N LEU A 83 13.39 9.47 8.61
CA LEU A 83 12.27 10.19 8.02
C LEU A 83 11.21 10.48 9.09
N ASP A 84 10.28 11.35 8.76
CA ASP A 84 9.09 11.64 9.57
C ASP A 84 7.83 11.67 8.70
N SER A 85 6.69 11.96 9.32
CA SER A 85 5.39 11.94 8.62
C SER A 85 5.24 12.98 7.51
N SER A 86 6.08 14.01 7.45
CA SER A 86 6.04 15.02 6.38
C SER A 86 6.40 14.47 5.00
N TYR A 87 7.07 13.31 4.95
CA TYR A 87 7.38 12.62 3.70
C TYR A 87 6.19 11.81 3.15
N LEU A 88 5.18 11.53 3.97
CA LEU A 88 4.01 10.76 3.52
C LEU A 88 3.16 11.58 2.55
N GLN A 89 2.83 10.98 1.42
CA GLN A 89 2.00 11.59 0.37
C GLN A 89 0.67 10.83 0.17
N CYS A 90 0.19 10.15 1.21
CA CYS A 90 -1.10 9.45 1.17
C CYS A 90 -2.31 10.35 1.49
N GLY A 91 -2.06 11.64 1.73
CA GLY A 91 -3.11 12.57 2.16
C GLY A 91 -3.45 12.45 3.64
N ASP A 92 -4.02 13.51 4.18
CA ASP A 92 -4.45 13.56 5.58
C ASP A 92 -5.81 12.92 5.76
N ALA A 93 -5.97 12.08 6.77
CA ALA A 93 -7.21 11.40 7.07
C ALA A 93 -7.44 11.30 8.59
N TYR A 94 -8.71 11.22 8.98
CA TYR A 94 -9.04 10.70 10.30
C TYR A 94 -8.99 9.17 10.30
N PRO A 95 -8.69 8.55 11.46
CA PRO A 95 -8.72 7.08 11.57
C PRO A 95 -10.05 6.48 11.10
N ILE A 96 -10.00 5.29 10.52
CA ILE A 96 -11.18 4.47 10.25
C ILE A 96 -11.78 3.97 11.56
N SER A 97 -10.95 3.70 12.58
CA SER A 97 -11.39 3.39 13.92
C SER A 97 -12.20 4.53 14.50
N GLU A 98 -13.49 4.30 14.73
CA GLU A 98 -14.40 5.29 15.30
C GLU A 98 -13.97 5.74 16.72
N GLU A 99 -13.34 4.86 17.49
CA GLU A 99 -12.80 5.20 18.81
C GLU A 99 -11.63 6.18 18.70
N SER A 100 -10.64 5.86 17.87
CA SER A 100 -9.48 6.72 17.61
C SER A 100 -9.90 8.07 17.03
N LYS A 101 -10.85 8.05 16.09
CA LYS A 101 -11.39 9.27 15.48
C LYS A 101 -12.08 10.17 16.50
N ARG A 102 -12.95 9.62 17.37
CA ARG A 102 -13.60 10.38 18.45
C ARG A 102 -12.57 10.96 19.42
N GLU A 103 -11.52 10.21 19.74
CA GLU A 103 -10.45 10.71 20.60
C GLU A 103 -9.72 11.89 19.96
N MET A 104 -9.34 11.82 18.68
CA MET A 104 -8.72 12.93 17.97
C MET A 104 -9.64 14.16 17.97
N LEU A 105 -10.91 13.99 17.61
CA LEU A 105 -11.90 15.08 17.59
C LEU A 105 -12.09 15.72 18.98
N ARG A 106 -12.15 14.89 20.04
CA ARG A 106 -12.26 15.39 21.43
C ARG A 106 -11.06 16.24 21.84
N ARG A 107 -9.86 15.89 21.34
CA ARG A 107 -8.63 16.62 21.56
C ARG A 107 -8.42 17.80 20.61
N GLY A 108 -9.33 18.02 19.67
CA GLY A 108 -9.20 19.07 18.66
C GLY A 108 -8.05 18.86 17.69
N LEU A 109 -7.61 17.61 17.48
CA LEU A 109 -6.54 17.27 16.56
C LEU A 109 -7.08 17.23 15.12
N PRO A 110 -6.38 17.82 14.15
CA PRO A 110 -6.73 17.73 12.74
C PRO A 110 -6.45 16.32 12.21
N PRO A 111 -6.99 15.97 11.03
CA PRO A 111 -6.53 14.78 10.30
C PRO A 111 -5.07 14.93 9.92
N ASP A 112 -4.36 13.81 9.78
CA ASP A 112 -2.96 13.78 9.37
C ASP A 112 -2.64 12.54 8.51
N ALA A 113 -1.46 12.53 7.91
CA ALA A 113 -1.04 11.45 7.02
C ALA A 113 -0.74 10.12 7.74
N LEU A 114 -0.38 10.14 9.02
CA LEU A 114 -0.14 8.92 9.81
C LEU A 114 -1.41 8.10 10.02
N HIS A 115 -2.55 8.79 10.17
CA HIS A 115 -3.85 8.14 10.37
C HIS A 115 -4.52 7.72 9.05
N CYS A 116 -3.95 8.08 7.89
CA CYS A 116 -4.38 7.53 6.61
C CYS A 116 -4.16 6.00 6.60
N ASP A 117 -5.17 5.25 6.19
CA ASP A 117 -5.13 3.79 6.13
C ASP A 117 -4.06 3.22 5.19
N CYS A 118 -3.51 4.06 4.32
CA CYS A 118 -2.43 3.71 3.40
C CYS A 118 -1.03 4.11 3.89
N SER A 119 -0.88 4.76 5.06
CA SER A 119 0.41 5.30 5.51
C SER A 119 1.49 4.23 5.67
N GLY A 120 1.13 3.01 6.08
CA GLY A 120 2.06 1.88 6.15
C GLY A 120 2.65 1.51 4.78
N LYS A 121 1.81 1.41 3.74
CA LYS A 121 2.26 1.21 2.36
C LYS A 121 3.21 2.32 1.91
N HIS A 122 2.86 3.57 2.16
CA HIS A 122 3.68 4.72 1.80
C HIS A 122 5.02 4.74 2.54
N ALA A 123 5.04 4.37 3.82
CA ALA A 123 6.28 4.20 4.56
C ALA A 123 7.19 3.13 3.91
N GLY A 124 6.63 2.00 3.49
CA GLY A 124 7.37 0.97 2.75
C GLY A 124 7.96 1.47 1.43
N MET A 125 7.18 2.19 0.62
CA MET A 125 7.68 2.81 -0.62
C MET A 125 8.79 3.83 -0.36
N LEU A 126 8.69 4.61 0.71
CA LEU A 126 9.74 5.56 1.11
C LEU A 126 11.03 4.84 1.52
N LEU A 127 10.96 3.69 2.21
CA LEU A 127 12.14 2.88 2.50
C LEU A 127 12.81 2.40 1.21
N THR A 128 12.01 1.90 0.25
CA THR A 128 12.51 1.45 -1.05
C THR A 128 13.17 2.58 -1.83
N ALA A 129 12.51 3.73 -1.95
CA ALA A 129 13.07 4.90 -2.62
C ALA A 129 14.38 5.37 -1.96
N LYS A 130 14.41 5.41 -0.62
CA LYS A 130 15.58 5.90 0.11
C LYS A 130 16.79 4.99 -0.04
N ILE A 131 16.63 3.66 0.04
CA ILE A 131 17.76 2.73 -0.09
C ILE A 131 18.37 2.77 -1.50
N HIS A 132 17.56 3.09 -2.50
CA HIS A 132 18.03 3.26 -3.88
C HIS A 132 18.50 4.67 -4.20
N GLY A 133 18.46 5.62 -3.25
CA GLY A 133 18.87 7.01 -3.46
C GLY A 133 17.95 7.78 -4.41
N GLU A 134 16.66 7.41 -4.47
CA GLU A 134 15.66 8.04 -5.32
C GLU A 134 15.10 9.31 -4.68
N ASP A 135 14.44 10.15 -5.49
CA ASP A 135 13.77 11.36 -5.01
C ASP A 135 12.53 10.97 -4.17
N LEU A 136 12.63 11.24 -2.86
CA LEU A 136 11.57 10.93 -1.90
C LEU A 136 10.30 11.78 -2.09
N THR A 137 10.34 12.80 -2.93
CA THR A 137 9.14 13.58 -3.27
C THR A 137 8.38 13.00 -4.46
N GLN A 138 8.97 12.08 -5.21
CA GLN A 138 8.43 11.51 -6.43
C GLN A 138 8.03 10.02 -6.30
N TYR A 139 8.25 9.39 -5.14
CA TYR A 139 8.00 7.96 -4.98
C TYR A 139 6.57 7.48 -5.34
N PRO A 140 5.50 8.30 -5.22
CA PRO A 140 4.16 7.88 -5.64
C PRO A 140 3.85 8.20 -7.11
N ALA A 141 4.73 8.92 -7.82
CA ALA A 141 4.51 9.28 -9.21
C ALA A 141 4.51 8.03 -10.11
N PRO A 142 3.62 7.94 -11.10
CA PRO A 142 3.46 6.75 -11.96
C PRO A 142 4.75 6.32 -12.67
N ASP A 143 5.60 7.26 -13.01
CA ASP A 143 6.88 7.09 -13.70
C ASP A 143 8.08 7.01 -12.77
N SER A 144 7.87 7.04 -11.45
CA SER A 144 8.97 6.90 -10.49
C SER A 144 9.59 5.50 -10.55
N PRO A 145 10.90 5.37 -10.26
CA PRO A 145 11.54 4.07 -10.22
C PRO A 145 10.92 3.13 -9.18
N THR A 146 10.45 3.65 -8.05
CA THR A 146 9.72 2.88 -7.03
C THR A 146 8.44 2.27 -7.61
N GLN A 147 7.62 3.05 -8.34
CA GLN A 147 6.39 2.53 -8.94
C GLN A 147 6.67 1.55 -10.08
N GLN A 148 7.73 1.78 -10.86
CA GLN A 148 8.14 0.84 -11.92
C GLN A 148 8.49 -0.53 -11.35
N ARG A 149 9.27 -0.61 -10.26
CA ARG A 149 9.55 -1.89 -9.56
C ARG A 149 8.28 -2.58 -9.07
N ILE A 150 7.36 -1.82 -8.49
CA ILE A 150 6.07 -2.37 -8.05
C ILE A 150 5.30 -2.95 -9.23
N ASN A 151 5.26 -2.26 -10.36
CA ASN A 151 4.58 -2.72 -11.57
C ASN A 151 5.19 -4.02 -12.11
N GLU A 152 6.53 -4.10 -12.18
CA GLU A 152 7.25 -5.31 -12.59
C GLU A 152 6.92 -6.50 -11.69
N ILE A 153 6.87 -6.29 -10.37
CA ILE A 153 6.50 -7.31 -9.39
C ILE A 153 5.06 -7.75 -9.59
N ILE A 154 4.13 -6.82 -9.77
CA ILE A 154 2.72 -7.15 -10.01
C ILE A 154 2.58 -7.97 -11.29
N CYS A 155 3.23 -7.57 -12.38
CA CYS A 155 3.24 -8.33 -13.62
C CYS A 155 3.80 -9.74 -13.43
N HIS A 156 4.92 -9.86 -12.71
CA HIS A 156 5.53 -11.16 -12.42
C HIS A 156 4.60 -12.07 -11.61
N VAL A 157 4.01 -11.54 -10.53
CA VAL A 157 3.11 -12.30 -9.65
C VAL A 157 1.81 -12.69 -10.36
N CYS A 158 1.27 -11.78 -11.19
CA CYS A 158 0.03 -12.03 -11.94
C CYS A 158 0.26 -12.81 -13.24
N GLY A 159 1.51 -13.00 -13.68
CA GLY A 159 1.83 -13.67 -14.93
C GLY A 159 1.38 -12.89 -16.16
N CYS A 160 1.37 -11.56 -16.12
CA CYS A 160 0.96 -10.68 -17.21
C CYS A 160 2.12 -9.80 -17.70
N GLY A 161 1.98 -9.25 -18.91
CA GLY A 161 2.89 -8.24 -19.43
C GLY A 161 2.54 -6.83 -18.94
N MET A 162 3.50 -5.90 -19.04
CA MET A 162 3.27 -4.49 -18.68
C MET A 162 2.18 -3.83 -19.54
N GLU A 163 1.97 -4.31 -20.75
CA GLU A 163 0.93 -3.84 -21.67
C GLU A 163 -0.49 -4.29 -21.28
N GLU A 164 -0.59 -5.28 -20.39
CA GLU A 164 -1.86 -5.80 -19.87
C GLU A 164 -2.24 -5.16 -18.54
N LEU A 165 -1.31 -4.40 -17.93
CA LEU A 165 -1.53 -3.74 -16.66
C LEU A 165 -2.05 -2.31 -16.87
N PHE A 166 -3.23 -2.04 -16.38
CA PHE A 166 -3.84 -0.72 -16.45
C PHE A 166 -3.65 0.04 -15.13
N PHE A 167 -3.49 1.34 -15.25
CA PHE A 167 -3.24 2.20 -14.10
C PHE A 167 -4.26 3.32 -14.03
N ALA A 168 -4.63 3.68 -12.83
CA ALA A 168 -5.28 4.94 -12.53
C ALA A 168 -4.56 5.61 -11.35
N VAL A 169 -4.63 6.92 -11.30
CA VAL A 169 -4.10 7.70 -10.18
C VAL A 169 -5.27 8.16 -9.34
N ASP A 170 -5.27 7.83 -8.06
CA ASP A 170 -6.16 8.42 -7.07
C ASP A 170 -5.38 9.35 -6.13
N GLY A 171 -6.07 9.93 -5.14
CA GLY A 171 -5.45 10.81 -4.16
C GLY A 171 -4.45 10.11 -3.19
N LEU A 172 -4.26 8.80 -3.31
CA LEU A 172 -3.44 7.98 -2.43
C LEU A 172 -2.26 7.32 -3.12
N SER A 173 -2.13 7.37 -4.43
CA SER A 173 -1.07 6.78 -5.27
C SER A 173 -1.66 6.05 -6.49
N LEU A 174 -0.83 5.24 -7.20
CA LEU A 174 -1.30 4.38 -8.28
C LEU A 174 -2.25 3.29 -7.78
N ILE A 175 -3.33 3.09 -8.54
CA ILE A 175 -4.22 1.95 -8.44
C ILE A 175 -3.95 1.07 -9.66
N HIS A 176 -3.70 -0.22 -9.42
CA HIS A 176 -3.47 -1.21 -10.46
C HIS A 176 -4.77 -1.93 -10.84
N ILE A 177 -4.96 -2.18 -12.12
CA ILE A 177 -6.11 -2.91 -12.68
C ILE A 177 -5.60 -4.19 -13.33
#